data_03ff31f4aedf99a9c087a1c632afd4dc
#
_entry.id   03ff31f4aedf99a9c087a1c632afd4dc
#
_cell.length_a   1.000
_cell.length_b   1.000
_cell.length_c   1.000
_cell.angle_alpha   90.00
_cell.angle_beta   90.00
_cell.angle_gamma   90.00
#
_symmetry.space_group_name_H-M   'P 1'
#
loop_
_entity.id
_entity.type
_entity.pdbx_description
1 polymer ?
#
loop_
_entity_poly.entity_id
_entity_poly.type
_entity_poly.pdbx_seq_one_letter_code
_entity_poly.pdbx_strand_id
1 'polypeptide(L)'
;MTTLRDRLHRDLVLSRFSWAIQDHPHARRLTRELRREIDATAADVGMRRTLTDLGSPRALADGYLAEHDRPIPRWTAGAAWAGIALAFALYTGMAYGFGTMDALYDLSGDEALSVRRGMLGATFVYTGGPHELSTEMSLSWGWFGLHLLIVLVPFVLGARIWRLWAPRTAAA
;
A
#
# COMPACT_ATOMS: atom_id res chain seq x y z
N MET A 1 19.02 25.88 22.88
CA MET A 1 18.42 24.62 23.39
C MET A 1 17.24 24.27 22.50
N THR A 2 17.29 23.16 21.79
CA THR A 2 16.16 22.66 20.96
C THR A 2 15.06 22.11 21.87
N THR A 3 13.85 22.64 21.76
CA THR A 3 12.68 22.18 22.51
C THR A 3 12.19 20.82 21.98
N LEU A 4 11.41 20.08 22.78
CA LEU A 4 10.75 18.83 22.33
C LEU A 4 9.88 19.09 21.07
N ARG A 5 9.19 20.22 21.04
CA ARG A 5 8.36 20.65 19.93
C ARG A 5 9.15 20.84 18.64
N ASP A 6 10.36 21.41 18.73
CA ASP A 6 11.26 21.63 17.58
C ASP A 6 11.73 20.29 17.00
N ARG A 7 12.04 19.32 17.85
CA ARG A 7 12.43 17.96 17.43
C ARG A 7 11.28 17.24 16.70
N LEU A 8 10.09 17.29 17.26
CA LEU A 8 8.90 16.69 16.64
C LEU A 8 8.60 17.33 15.30
N HIS A 9 8.71 18.65 15.18
CA HIS A 9 8.48 19.36 13.91
C HIS A 9 9.52 18.98 12.87
N ARG A 10 10.80 18.95 13.23
CA ARG A 10 11.88 18.48 12.35
C ARG A 10 11.62 17.05 11.87
N ASP A 11 11.29 16.13 12.77
CA ASP A 11 11.09 14.73 12.43
C ASP A 11 9.85 14.54 11.55
N LEU A 12 8.81 15.36 11.70
CA LEU A 12 7.65 15.38 10.82
C LEU A 12 8.01 15.88 9.40
N VAL A 13 8.83 16.93 9.29
CA VAL A 13 9.33 17.43 7.99
C VAL A 13 10.15 16.36 7.29
N LEU A 14 11.09 15.72 8.01
CA LEU A 14 11.92 14.64 7.48
C LEU A 14 11.10 13.41 7.08
N SER A 15 10.07 13.06 7.85
CA SER A 15 9.15 11.96 7.53
C SER A 15 8.38 12.24 6.22
N ARG A 16 7.83 13.44 6.07
CA ARG A 16 7.12 13.86 4.85
C ARG A 16 8.03 13.88 3.63
N PHE A 17 9.26 14.38 3.78
CA PHE A 17 10.28 14.36 2.73
C PHE A 17 10.63 12.92 2.34
N SER A 18 10.98 12.09 3.34
CA SER A 18 11.32 10.68 3.14
C SER A 18 10.19 9.91 2.44
N TRP A 19 8.95 10.21 2.78
CA TRP A 19 7.77 9.61 2.14
C TRP A 19 7.65 10.05 0.67
N ALA A 20 7.92 11.31 0.37
CA ALA A 20 7.85 11.84 -0.99
C ALA A 20 8.92 11.23 -1.91
N ILE A 21 10.13 10.94 -1.38
CA ILE A 21 11.25 10.36 -2.15
C ILE A 21 11.43 8.85 -1.94
N GLN A 22 10.49 8.15 -1.28
CA GLN A 22 10.69 6.76 -0.82
C GLN A 22 11.04 5.77 -1.94
N ASP A 23 10.57 6.02 -3.16
CA ASP A 23 10.86 5.19 -4.33
C ASP A 23 12.21 5.55 -5.00
N HIS A 24 12.91 6.60 -4.51
CA HIS A 24 14.23 6.99 -5.03
C HIS A 24 15.32 6.02 -4.53
N PRO A 25 16.26 5.57 -5.39
CA PRO A 25 17.29 4.58 -5.02
C PRO A 25 18.17 5.05 -3.85
N HIS A 26 18.34 6.35 -3.68
CA HIS A 26 19.14 6.93 -2.60
C HIS A 26 18.32 7.63 -1.51
N ALA A 27 17.00 7.33 -1.40
CA ALA A 27 16.10 7.99 -0.45
C ALA A 27 16.65 8.06 0.98
N ARG A 28 17.19 6.94 1.49
CA ARG A 28 17.76 6.87 2.85
C ARG A 28 19.00 7.76 3.02
N ARG A 29 19.81 7.89 1.98
CA ARG A 29 21.01 8.74 1.99
C ARG A 29 20.60 10.21 2.00
N LEU A 30 19.74 10.61 1.08
CA LEU A 30 19.22 11.97 0.95
C LEU A 30 18.54 12.45 2.23
N THR A 31 17.70 11.59 2.85
CA THR A 31 17.04 11.93 4.14
C THR A 31 18.07 12.14 5.27
N ARG A 32 19.15 11.34 5.31
CA ARG A 32 20.21 11.53 6.31
C ARG A 32 21.03 12.80 6.08
N GLU A 33 21.33 13.13 4.84
CA GLU A 33 22.04 14.33 4.44
C GLU A 33 21.20 15.57 4.81
N LEU A 34 19.93 15.59 4.44
CA LEU A 34 18.99 16.65 4.80
C LEU A 34 18.87 16.84 6.31
N ARG A 35 18.82 15.74 7.08
CA ARG A 35 18.80 15.82 8.56
C ARG A 35 20.04 16.52 9.09
N ARG A 36 21.23 16.18 8.59
CA ARG A 36 22.48 16.79 9.03
C ARG A 36 22.53 18.29 8.68
N GLU A 37 22.07 18.66 7.51
CA GLU A 37 21.99 20.02 7.05
C GLU A 37 21.04 20.87 7.92
N ILE A 38 19.83 20.34 8.21
CA ILE A 38 18.88 20.98 9.13
C ILE A 38 19.52 21.17 10.50
N ASP A 39 20.15 20.14 11.06
CA ASP A 39 20.74 20.21 12.40
C ASP A 39 21.93 21.20 12.44
N ALA A 40 22.75 21.25 11.39
CA ALA A 40 23.85 22.23 11.27
C ALA A 40 23.32 23.67 11.17
N THR A 41 22.39 23.93 10.26
CA THR A 41 21.79 25.27 10.09
C THR A 41 21.03 25.72 11.34
N ALA A 42 20.34 24.78 12.00
CA ALA A 42 19.61 25.09 13.23
C ALA A 42 20.51 25.46 14.41
N ALA A 43 21.77 25.04 14.41
CA ALA A 43 22.75 25.47 15.40
C ALA A 43 23.05 26.97 15.29
N ASP A 44 23.02 27.53 14.08
CA ASP A 44 23.35 28.92 13.80
C ASP A 44 22.13 29.85 13.94
N VAL A 45 21.00 29.51 13.28
CA VAL A 45 19.84 30.42 13.16
C VAL A 45 18.62 29.97 13.94
N GLY A 46 18.68 28.79 14.57
CA GLY A 46 17.60 28.19 15.33
C GLY A 46 16.64 27.35 14.48
N MET A 47 16.13 26.26 15.06
CA MET A 47 15.35 25.21 14.38
C MET A 47 14.12 25.76 13.66
N ARG A 48 13.37 26.65 14.32
CA ARG A 48 12.12 27.19 13.74
C ARG A 48 12.38 27.97 12.46
N ARG A 49 13.43 28.80 12.43
CA ARG A 49 13.80 29.58 11.25
C ARG A 49 14.30 28.67 10.14
N THR A 50 15.19 27.73 10.46
CA THR A 50 15.68 26.72 9.49
C THR A 50 14.55 25.99 8.81
N LEU A 51 13.54 25.50 9.58
CA LEU A 51 12.42 24.78 8.99
C LEU A 51 11.47 25.69 8.16
N THR A 52 11.38 26.97 8.51
CA THR A 52 10.60 27.96 7.72
C THR A 52 11.30 28.27 6.41
N ASP A 53 12.61 28.46 6.44
CA ASP A 53 13.43 28.79 5.27
C ASP A 53 13.58 27.60 4.31
N LEU A 54 13.53 26.37 4.83
CA LEU A 54 13.52 25.13 4.04
C LEU A 54 12.27 25.02 3.13
N GLY A 55 11.16 25.61 3.52
CA GLY A 55 9.92 25.61 2.77
C GLY A 55 9.16 24.30 2.82
N SER A 56 8.44 23.97 1.75
CA SER A 56 7.62 22.76 1.67
C SER A 56 8.47 21.51 1.45
N PRO A 57 8.36 20.47 2.34
CA PRO A 57 9.07 19.20 2.13
C PRO A 57 8.75 18.54 0.79
N ARG A 58 7.56 18.78 0.25
CA ARG A 58 7.13 18.25 -1.04
C ARG A 58 7.81 18.94 -2.20
N ALA A 59 7.89 20.28 -2.17
CA ALA A 59 8.59 21.04 -3.20
C ALA A 59 10.10 20.69 -3.24
N LEU A 60 10.71 20.51 -2.07
CA LEU A 60 12.08 20.04 -1.94
C LEU A 60 12.26 18.66 -2.57
N ALA A 61 11.37 17.71 -2.25
CA ALA A 61 11.38 16.37 -2.82
C ALA A 61 11.19 16.39 -4.35
N ASP A 62 10.29 17.23 -4.85
CA ASP A 62 10.04 17.37 -6.29
C ASP A 62 11.29 17.89 -7.01
N GLY A 63 12.07 18.80 -6.40
CA GLY A 63 13.37 19.26 -6.91
C GLY A 63 14.36 18.11 -7.06
N TYR A 64 14.55 17.30 -6.01
CA TYR A 64 15.44 16.12 -6.07
C TYR A 64 14.99 15.07 -7.10
N LEU A 65 13.67 14.91 -7.28
CA LEU A 65 13.13 13.98 -8.27
C LEU A 65 13.27 14.52 -9.70
N ALA A 66 13.25 15.85 -9.89
CA ALA A 66 13.41 16.48 -11.19
C ALA A 66 14.84 16.37 -11.74
N GLU A 67 15.84 16.27 -10.85
CA GLU A 67 17.25 16.06 -11.24
C GLU A 67 17.52 14.64 -11.79
N HIS A 68 16.52 13.72 -11.67
CA HIS A 68 16.69 12.36 -12.14
C HIS A 68 16.36 12.27 -13.63
N ASP A 69 17.30 11.78 -14.44
CA ASP A 69 17.15 11.64 -15.90
C ASP A 69 16.01 10.72 -16.35
N ARG A 70 15.46 9.90 -15.44
CA ARG A 70 14.39 8.96 -15.73
C ARG A 70 13.28 9.04 -14.69
N PRO A 71 12.01 9.02 -15.13
CA PRO A 71 10.88 8.97 -14.19
C PRO A 71 10.90 7.65 -13.42
N ILE A 72 10.95 7.76 -12.09
CA ILE A 72 10.99 6.62 -11.18
C ILE A 72 9.57 6.05 -11.04
N PRO A 73 9.36 4.72 -11.19
CA PRO A 73 8.08 4.09 -10.88
C PRO A 73 7.74 4.24 -9.40
N ARG A 74 6.47 4.34 -9.10
CA ARG A 74 5.97 4.46 -7.72
C ARG A 74 5.66 3.08 -7.14
N TRP A 75 6.71 2.31 -6.83
CA TRP A 75 6.59 0.93 -6.33
C TRP A 75 5.71 0.81 -5.09
N THR A 76 5.89 1.71 -4.13
CA THR A 76 5.11 1.72 -2.88
C THR A 76 3.63 2.02 -3.13
N ALA A 77 3.30 2.91 -4.07
CA ALA A 77 1.92 3.14 -4.46
C ALA A 77 1.32 1.90 -5.13
N GLY A 78 2.09 1.22 -6.00
CA GLY A 78 1.69 -0.05 -6.60
C GLY A 78 1.40 -1.12 -5.54
N ALA A 79 2.30 -1.31 -4.58
CA ALA A 79 2.14 -2.26 -3.49
C ALA A 79 0.90 -1.93 -2.61
N ALA A 80 0.65 -0.66 -2.32
CA ALA A 80 -0.52 -0.23 -1.57
C ALA A 80 -1.83 -0.57 -2.32
N TRP A 81 -1.92 -0.26 -3.61
CA TRP A 81 -3.09 -0.60 -4.41
C TRP A 81 -3.31 -2.11 -4.53
N ALA A 82 -2.24 -2.89 -4.73
CA ALA A 82 -2.31 -4.34 -4.74
C ALA A 82 -2.80 -4.90 -3.39
N GLY A 83 -2.29 -4.37 -2.27
CA GLY A 83 -2.71 -4.75 -0.93
C GLY A 83 -4.18 -4.44 -0.66
N ILE A 84 -4.66 -3.26 -1.07
CA ILE A 84 -6.08 -2.87 -0.94
C ILE A 84 -6.97 -3.82 -1.78
N ALA A 85 -6.59 -4.11 -3.02
CA ALA A 85 -7.35 -5.00 -3.88
C ALA A 85 -7.42 -6.42 -3.32
N LEU A 86 -6.31 -6.95 -2.81
CA LEU A 86 -6.26 -8.25 -2.15
C LEU A 86 -7.11 -8.27 -0.87
N ALA A 87 -6.98 -7.27 -0.01
CA ALA A 87 -7.77 -7.16 1.21
C ALA A 87 -9.27 -7.09 0.91
N PHE A 88 -9.67 -6.34 -0.12
CA PHE A 88 -11.05 -6.26 -0.56
C PHE A 88 -11.58 -7.61 -1.08
N ALA A 89 -10.77 -8.31 -1.89
CA ALA A 89 -11.15 -9.63 -2.39
C ALA A 89 -11.31 -10.66 -1.26
N LEU A 90 -10.39 -10.68 -0.29
CA LEU A 90 -10.46 -11.54 0.88
C LEU A 90 -11.66 -11.21 1.77
N TYR A 91 -11.88 -9.91 2.04
CA TYR A 91 -13.02 -9.46 2.82
C TYR A 91 -14.35 -9.88 2.18
N THR A 92 -14.49 -9.68 0.86
CA THR A 92 -15.69 -10.06 0.12
C THR A 92 -15.92 -11.58 0.17
N GLY A 93 -14.84 -12.36 0.00
CA GLY A 93 -14.90 -13.82 0.10
C GLY A 93 -15.32 -14.29 1.49
N MET A 94 -14.75 -13.72 2.54
CA MET A 94 -15.10 -14.03 3.93
C MET A 94 -16.55 -13.63 4.26
N ALA A 95 -16.95 -12.41 3.88
CA ALA A 95 -18.30 -11.93 4.12
C ALA A 95 -19.35 -12.81 3.43
N TYR A 96 -19.08 -13.23 2.19
CA TYR A 96 -19.92 -14.17 1.47
C TYR A 96 -19.98 -15.55 2.16
N GLY A 97 -18.82 -16.07 2.60
CA GLY A 97 -18.71 -17.36 3.29
C GLY A 97 -19.50 -17.35 4.60
N PHE A 98 -19.27 -16.39 5.46
CA PHE A 98 -19.98 -16.27 6.74
C PHE A 98 -21.48 -16.06 6.54
N GLY A 99 -21.90 -15.20 5.61
CA GLY A 99 -23.33 -15.03 5.33
C GLY A 99 -24.00 -16.30 4.79
N THR A 100 -23.25 -17.11 4.01
CA THR A 100 -23.77 -18.40 3.54
C THR A 100 -23.92 -19.40 4.69
N MET A 101 -22.94 -19.47 5.61
CA MET A 101 -22.98 -20.36 6.77
C MET A 101 -24.09 -19.97 7.74
N ASP A 102 -24.26 -18.67 7.99
CA ASP A 102 -25.32 -18.13 8.84
C ASP A 102 -26.71 -18.50 8.29
N ALA A 103 -26.91 -18.26 6.99
CA ALA A 103 -28.18 -18.66 6.33
C ALA A 103 -28.44 -20.17 6.35
N LEU A 104 -27.40 -21.00 6.23
CA LEU A 104 -27.54 -22.44 6.33
C LEU A 104 -27.90 -22.87 7.76
N TYR A 105 -27.30 -22.23 8.76
CA TYR A 105 -27.61 -22.46 10.15
C TYR A 105 -29.07 -22.13 10.47
N ASP A 106 -29.58 -21.02 10.01
CA ASP A 106 -30.96 -20.59 10.21
C ASP A 106 -32.00 -21.51 9.52
N LEU A 107 -31.59 -22.06 8.35
CA LEU A 107 -32.47 -22.97 7.57
C LEU A 107 -32.38 -24.43 8.01
N SER A 108 -31.28 -24.79 8.70
CA SER A 108 -31.14 -26.17 9.22
C SER A 108 -32.06 -26.35 10.41
N GLY A 109 -32.86 -27.40 10.40
CA GLY A 109 -33.57 -27.84 11.58
C GLY A 109 -32.67 -28.69 12.49
N ASP A 110 -33.06 -29.93 12.72
CA ASP A 110 -32.27 -30.91 13.49
C ASP A 110 -31.11 -31.53 12.66
N GLU A 111 -31.12 -31.36 11.33
CA GLU A 111 -30.13 -31.92 10.41
C GLU A 111 -29.27 -30.85 9.76
N ALA A 112 -27.96 -31.12 9.56
CA ALA A 112 -27.07 -30.24 8.88
C ALA A 112 -27.39 -30.15 7.37
N LEU A 113 -27.36 -28.93 6.83
CA LEU A 113 -27.53 -28.65 5.40
C LEU A 113 -26.21 -28.34 4.75
N SER A 114 -25.99 -28.87 3.53
CA SER A 114 -24.78 -28.61 2.76
C SER A 114 -25.13 -27.94 1.43
N VAL A 115 -24.38 -26.88 1.09
CA VAL A 115 -24.55 -26.17 -0.18
C VAL A 115 -23.18 -26.02 -0.87
N ARG A 116 -23.13 -26.42 -2.13
CA ARG A 116 -21.96 -26.25 -2.99
C ARG A 116 -22.07 -24.96 -3.82
N ARG A 117 -21.04 -24.10 -3.77
CA ARG A 117 -20.96 -22.85 -4.50
C ARG A 117 -19.62 -22.69 -5.21
N GLY A 118 -19.65 -22.29 -6.48
CA GLY A 118 -18.47 -21.85 -7.21
C GLY A 118 -18.31 -20.33 -7.07
N MET A 119 -17.15 -19.86 -6.67
CA MET A 119 -16.85 -18.45 -6.59
C MET A 119 -15.38 -18.19 -6.95
N LEU A 120 -15.15 -17.24 -7.87
CA LEU A 120 -13.81 -16.79 -8.25
C LEU A 120 -12.85 -17.94 -8.63
N GLY A 121 -13.36 -19.01 -9.28
CA GLY A 121 -12.55 -20.16 -9.69
C GLY A 121 -12.22 -21.15 -8.58
N ALA A 122 -12.78 -20.99 -7.38
CA ALA A 122 -12.80 -21.99 -6.32
C ALA A 122 -14.20 -22.60 -6.19
N THR A 123 -14.26 -23.82 -5.69
CA THR A 123 -15.50 -24.46 -5.26
C THR A 123 -15.49 -24.57 -3.76
N PHE A 124 -16.54 -24.07 -3.12
CA PHE A 124 -16.76 -24.15 -1.68
C PHE A 124 -17.94 -25.07 -1.42
N VAL A 125 -17.79 -25.91 -0.41
CA VAL A 125 -18.89 -26.68 0.19
C VAL A 125 -19.05 -26.15 1.60
N TYR A 126 -20.16 -25.47 1.83
CA TYR A 126 -20.55 -24.97 3.14
C TYR A 126 -21.50 -25.94 3.77
N THR A 127 -21.24 -26.34 5.01
CA THR A 127 -22.14 -27.18 5.81
C THR A 127 -22.48 -26.42 7.08
N GLY A 128 -23.76 -26.24 7.34
CA GLY A 128 -24.28 -25.55 8.52
C GLY A 128 -25.36 -26.36 9.17
N GLY A 129 -25.33 -26.48 10.50
CA GLY A 129 -26.30 -27.16 11.32
C GLY A 129 -26.04 -27.00 12.81
N PRO A 130 -26.96 -27.48 13.70
CA PRO A 130 -26.86 -27.23 15.12
C PRO A 130 -25.62 -27.86 15.79
N HIS A 131 -25.02 -28.87 15.16
CA HIS A 131 -23.87 -29.60 15.70
C HIS A 131 -22.66 -29.62 14.75
N GLU A 132 -22.78 -29.02 13.55
CA GLU A 132 -21.73 -29.02 12.54
C GLU A 132 -21.70 -27.70 11.80
N LEU A 133 -20.50 -27.12 11.77
CA LEU A 133 -20.19 -25.94 10.95
C LEU A 133 -18.85 -26.16 10.24
N SER A 134 -18.90 -26.40 8.94
CA SER A 134 -17.66 -26.64 8.18
C SER A 134 -17.65 -25.96 6.82
N THR A 135 -16.45 -25.70 6.32
CA THR A 135 -16.23 -25.18 4.97
C THR A 135 -15.10 -25.96 4.33
N GLU A 136 -15.39 -26.65 3.25
CA GLU A 136 -14.39 -27.27 2.41
C GLU A 136 -14.15 -26.42 1.18
N MET A 137 -12.88 -26.24 0.80
CA MET A 137 -12.49 -25.43 -0.35
C MET A 137 -11.64 -26.24 -1.32
N SER A 138 -12.06 -26.31 -2.57
CA SER A 138 -11.30 -26.88 -3.68
C SER A 138 -10.85 -25.76 -4.62
N LEU A 139 -9.55 -25.60 -4.81
CA LEU A 139 -8.94 -24.56 -5.63
C LEU A 139 -8.65 -25.09 -7.04
N SER A 140 -8.97 -24.29 -8.07
CA SER A 140 -8.56 -24.53 -9.45
C SER A 140 -7.40 -23.63 -9.85
N TRP A 141 -6.71 -23.95 -10.93
CA TRP A 141 -5.70 -23.06 -11.52
C TRP A 141 -6.29 -21.70 -11.92
N GLY A 142 -7.56 -21.66 -12.31
CA GLY A 142 -8.29 -20.42 -12.58
C GLY A 142 -8.39 -19.49 -11.36
N TRP A 143 -8.50 -20.04 -10.16
CA TRP A 143 -8.49 -19.28 -8.91
C TRP A 143 -7.16 -18.56 -8.70
N PHE A 144 -6.03 -19.27 -8.88
CA PHE A 144 -4.69 -18.67 -8.77
C PHE A 144 -4.48 -17.59 -9.83
N GLY A 145 -4.86 -17.85 -11.09
CA GLY A 145 -4.75 -16.87 -12.17
C GLY A 145 -5.55 -15.60 -11.91
N LEU A 146 -6.81 -15.75 -11.43
CA LEU A 146 -7.65 -14.60 -11.10
C LEU A 146 -7.10 -13.77 -9.94
N HIS A 147 -6.65 -14.41 -8.87
CA HIS A 147 -6.05 -13.70 -7.72
C HIS A 147 -4.73 -13.02 -8.09
N LEU A 148 -3.94 -13.65 -8.94
CA LEU A 148 -2.75 -13.02 -9.50
C LEU A 148 -3.12 -11.74 -10.28
N LEU A 149 -4.17 -11.76 -11.10
CA LEU A 149 -4.65 -10.58 -11.82
C LEU A 149 -5.18 -9.49 -10.87
N ILE A 150 -5.95 -9.87 -9.83
CA ILE A 150 -6.45 -8.95 -8.80
C ILE A 150 -5.31 -8.20 -8.10
N VAL A 151 -4.15 -8.82 -7.93
CA VAL A 151 -2.97 -8.20 -7.32
C VAL A 151 -2.13 -7.45 -8.36
N LEU A 152 -1.84 -8.11 -9.50
CA LEU A 152 -0.90 -7.59 -10.50
C LEU A 152 -1.43 -6.34 -11.23
N VAL A 153 -2.72 -6.32 -11.59
CA VAL A 153 -3.29 -5.19 -12.33
C VAL A 153 -3.24 -3.89 -11.51
N PRO A 154 -3.74 -3.83 -10.26
CA PRO A 154 -3.62 -2.63 -9.44
C PRO A 154 -2.17 -2.27 -9.11
N PHE A 155 -1.29 -3.27 -8.96
CA PHE A 155 0.14 -3.03 -8.77
C PHE A 155 0.75 -2.29 -9.97
N VAL A 156 0.56 -2.82 -11.18
CA VAL A 156 1.09 -2.22 -12.42
C VAL A 156 0.56 -0.81 -12.63
N LEU A 157 -0.76 -0.62 -12.44
CA LEU A 157 -1.41 0.68 -12.59
C LEU A 157 -0.95 1.67 -11.50
N GLY A 158 -0.89 1.25 -10.26
CA GLY A 158 -0.45 2.09 -9.14
C GLY A 158 1.03 2.46 -9.22
N ALA A 159 1.88 1.53 -9.56
CA ALA A 159 3.32 1.76 -9.75
C ALA A 159 3.64 2.57 -11.01
N ARG A 160 2.70 2.67 -11.95
CA ARG A 160 2.90 3.34 -13.24
C ARG A 160 4.14 2.80 -13.96
N ILE A 161 4.25 1.48 -14.08
CA ILE A 161 5.43 0.78 -14.61
C ILE A 161 5.76 1.21 -16.04
N TRP A 162 4.77 1.63 -16.85
CA TRP A 162 4.99 2.16 -18.20
C TRP A 162 5.93 3.38 -18.25
N ARG A 163 6.17 4.06 -17.12
CA ARG A 163 7.15 5.13 -17.04
C ARG A 163 8.58 4.67 -17.32
N LEU A 164 8.89 3.39 -17.13
CA LEU A 164 10.20 2.83 -17.47
C LEU A 164 10.50 2.90 -18.97
N TRP A 165 9.46 2.93 -19.80
CA TRP A 165 9.57 3.01 -21.26
C TRP A 165 9.24 4.40 -21.81
N ALA A 166 8.93 5.37 -20.95
CA ALA A 166 8.69 6.73 -21.39
C ALA A 166 9.99 7.31 -22.01
N PRO A 167 9.90 7.96 -23.20
CA PRO A 167 11.06 8.60 -23.81
C PRO A 167 11.60 9.67 -22.88
N ARG A 168 12.93 9.84 -22.87
CA ARG A 168 13.58 10.95 -22.17
C ARG A 168 13.02 12.24 -22.75
N THR A 169 12.41 13.08 -21.94
CA THR A 169 12.16 14.46 -22.32
C THR A 169 13.54 15.09 -22.48
N ALA A 170 13.97 15.30 -23.75
CA ALA A 170 15.15 16.10 -24.00
C ALA A 170 14.91 17.45 -23.30
N ALA A 171 15.79 17.78 -22.35
CA ALA A 171 15.82 19.12 -21.78
C ALA A 171 16.11 20.08 -22.93
N ALA A 172 15.10 20.91 -23.25
CA ALA A 172 15.24 22.02 -24.16
C ALA A 172 15.84 23.24 -23.43
#